data_3a5e2d1ac477539f9c2bfe4178f1abac
#
_entry.id   3a5e2d1ac477539f9c2bfe4178f1abac
#
_cell.length_a   1.000
_cell.length_b   1.000
_cell.length_c   1.000
_cell.angle_alpha   90.00
_cell.angle_beta   90.00
_cell.angle_gamma   90.00
#
_symmetry.space_group_name_H-M   'P 1'
#
loop_
_entity.id
_entity.type
_entity.pdbx_description
1 polymer ?
#
loop_
_entity_poly.entity_id
_entity_poly.type
_entity_poly.pdbx_seq_one_letter_code
_entity_poly.pdbx_strand_id
1 'polypeptide(L)'
;MFFSNIDKSKYNIYIHYKYDERLEFLEEYKVSKNIPTKYADISIVKAQNFMLLEALKDKNNTHFIFLSGSCIPLKPFEYIYNNLEERYSYFHIANPEDCLPDCINALTYIDMKYLNKASQWCILNRKHSELLVNNTEYLIWFKNSYAADELCYITYLSYTYGDNLHEEIKATSYNSPPEVATTFANWEGMDYKYATDRELKNYIHITQAELLHLLKSPCFLGRKFKPIAAQSINKDFYLDYVVKNVKGKLFY
;
A
#
# COMPACT_ATOMS: atom_id res chain seq x y z
N MET A 1 -6.37 -9.93 16.26
CA MET A 1 -7.76 -9.42 16.28
C MET A 1 -8.33 -9.22 14.88
N PHE A 2 -7.71 -8.47 13.94
CA PHE A 2 -8.28 -8.25 12.59
C PHE A 2 -8.62 -9.54 11.85
N PHE A 3 -7.76 -10.54 11.97
CA PHE A 3 -7.97 -11.88 11.39
C PHE A 3 -8.66 -12.88 12.33
N SER A 4 -9.11 -12.44 13.53
CA SER A 4 -9.83 -13.32 14.45
C SER A 4 -11.16 -13.74 13.84
N ASN A 5 -11.45 -15.03 13.85
CA ASN A 5 -12.68 -15.60 13.29
C ASN A 5 -12.83 -15.47 11.77
N ILE A 6 -11.78 -15.09 11.04
CA ILE A 6 -11.78 -15.10 9.58
C ILE A 6 -11.34 -16.50 9.10
N ASP A 7 -12.05 -16.99 8.08
CA ASP A 7 -11.68 -18.23 7.42
C ASP A 7 -10.27 -18.11 6.84
N LYS A 8 -9.37 -18.97 7.30
CA LYS A 8 -7.97 -18.99 6.87
C LYS A 8 -7.76 -19.27 5.39
N SER A 9 -8.76 -19.82 4.72
CA SER A 9 -8.71 -20.01 3.27
C SER A 9 -8.81 -18.70 2.48
N LYS A 10 -9.26 -17.60 3.11
CA LYS A 10 -9.46 -16.29 2.46
C LYS A 10 -8.24 -15.40 2.48
N TYR A 11 -7.19 -15.74 3.22
CA TYR A 11 -5.99 -14.90 3.32
C TYR A 11 -4.74 -15.69 3.60
N ASN A 12 -3.62 -15.15 3.13
CA ASN A 12 -2.28 -15.54 3.50
C ASN A 12 -1.52 -14.32 4.02
N ILE A 13 -0.53 -14.54 4.87
CA ILE A 13 0.33 -13.49 5.41
C ILE A 13 1.77 -13.81 5.02
N TYR A 14 2.48 -12.80 4.50
CA TYR A 14 3.89 -12.87 4.14
C TYR A 14 4.61 -11.70 4.80
N ILE A 15 5.64 -11.98 5.59
CA ILE A 15 6.32 -10.94 6.36
C ILE A 15 7.79 -10.88 5.99
N HIS A 16 8.23 -9.69 5.55
CA HIS A 16 9.61 -9.36 5.29
C HIS A 16 10.14 -8.45 6.41
N TYR A 17 11.35 -8.73 6.88
CA TYR A 17 12.04 -7.95 7.91
C TYR A 17 13.25 -7.24 7.35
N LYS A 18 13.50 -6.05 7.87
CA LYS A 18 14.72 -5.31 7.55
C LYS A 18 15.96 -5.99 8.13
N TYR A 19 15.82 -6.54 9.33
CA TYR A 19 16.89 -7.24 10.05
C TYR A 19 16.46 -8.67 10.34
N ASP A 20 17.41 -9.61 10.34
CA ASP A 20 17.11 -11.02 10.60
C ASP A 20 16.92 -11.26 12.12
N GLU A 21 15.92 -10.63 12.69
CA GLU A 21 15.52 -10.77 14.06
C GLU A 21 14.37 -11.77 14.18
N ARG A 22 14.35 -12.51 15.29
CA ARG A 22 13.20 -13.36 15.61
C ARG A 22 12.05 -12.49 16.07
N LEU A 23 10.87 -12.74 15.54
CA LEU A 23 9.67 -12.08 16.00
C LEU A 23 9.09 -12.76 17.23
N GLU A 24 8.59 -11.95 18.14
CA GLU A 24 7.78 -12.41 19.25
C GLU A 24 6.47 -13.05 18.78
N PHE A 25 5.89 -12.47 17.70
CA PHE A 25 4.65 -12.95 17.07
C PHE A 25 4.82 -13.01 15.57
N LEU A 26 4.07 -13.88 14.90
CA LEU A 26 4.00 -13.97 13.43
C LEU A 26 5.29 -14.49 12.75
N GLU A 27 6.19 -15.12 13.50
CA GLU A 27 7.43 -15.69 12.94
C GLU A 27 7.16 -16.72 11.85
N GLU A 28 6.07 -17.48 11.98
CA GLU A 28 5.63 -18.49 11.01
C GLU A 28 5.26 -17.91 9.63
N TYR A 29 4.98 -16.61 9.55
CA TYR A 29 4.66 -15.92 8.28
C TYR A 29 5.87 -15.24 7.64
N LYS A 30 7.04 -15.37 8.24
CA LYS A 30 8.28 -14.78 7.74
C LYS A 30 8.68 -15.44 6.42
N VAL A 31 8.97 -14.63 5.42
CA VAL A 31 9.46 -15.14 4.13
C VAL A 31 10.85 -15.77 4.29
N SER A 32 11.18 -16.69 3.39
CA SER A 32 12.37 -17.55 3.49
C SER A 32 13.70 -16.79 3.40
N LYS A 33 13.71 -15.57 2.88
CA LYS A 33 14.91 -14.77 2.66
C LYS A 33 14.68 -13.32 3.04
N ASN A 34 15.63 -12.76 3.78
CA ASN A 34 15.69 -11.33 4.04
C ASN A 34 16.43 -10.60 2.90
N ILE A 35 15.84 -9.51 2.43
CA ILE A 35 16.47 -8.59 1.48
C ILE A 35 16.76 -7.29 2.19
N PRO A 36 18.04 -6.89 2.36
CA PRO A 36 18.39 -5.62 2.98
C PRO A 36 17.76 -4.45 2.23
N THR A 37 17.03 -3.60 2.95
CA THR A 37 16.35 -2.43 2.37
C THR A 37 16.90 -1.13 2.91
N LYS A 38 16.93 -0.10 2.05
CA LYS A 38 17.21 1.29 2.41
C LYS A 38 15.97 2.14 2.17
N TYR A 39 15.83 3.21 2.94
CA TYR A 39 14.72 4.15 2.77
C TYR A 39 14.76 4.80 1.39
N ALA A 40 13.60 4.88 0.74
CA ALA A 40 13.40 5.48 -0.59
C ALA A 40 14.32 4.92 -1.71
N ASP A 41 14.76 3.67 -1.58
CA ASP A 41 15.73 3.03 -2.47
C ASP A 41 15.08 1.84 -3.21
N ILE A 42 15.59 1.51 -4.40
CA ILE A 42 15.13 0.39 -5.22
C ILE A 42 15.13 -0.97 -4.49
N SER A 43 15.88 -1.10 -3.41
CA SER A 43 15.90 -2.31 -2.58
C SER A 43 14.55 -2.61 -1.95
N ILE A 44 13.70 -1.60 -1.73
CA ILE A 44 12.32 -1.81 -1.25
C ILE A 44 11.52 -2.56 -2.33
N VAL A 45 11.61 -2.14 -3.59
CA VAL A 45 10.92 -2.81 -4.71
C VAL A 45 11.42 -4.24 -4.88
N LYS A 46 12.72 -4.48 -4.72
CA LYS A 46 13.28 -5.85 -4.76
C LYS A 46 12.72 -6.73 -3.65
N ALA A 47 12.56 -6.18 -2.44
CA ALA A 47 11.94 -6.90 -1.33
C ALA A 47 10.44 -7.16 -1.59
N GLN A 48 9.72 -6.18 -2.13
CA GLN A 48 8.31 -6.34 -2.54
C GLN A 48 8.16 -7.42 -3.62
N ASN A 49 9.00 -7.40 -4.67
CA ASN A 49 8.99 -8.43 -5.71
C ASN A 49 9.27 -9.83 -5.14
N PHE A 50 10.19 -9.93 -4.19
CA PHE A 50 10.46 -11.21 -3.54
C PHE A 50 9.24 -11.71 -2.74
N MET A 51 8.57 -10.83 -1.98
CA MET A 51 7.32 -11.19 -1.28
C MET A 51 6.22 -11.60 -2.27
N LEU A 52 6.09 -10.90 -3.40
CA LEU A 52 5.15 -11.29 -4.46
C LEU A 52 5.47 -12.69 -5.02
N LEU A 53 6.74 -12.99 -5.29
CA LEU A 53 7.15 -14.32 -5.76
C LEU A 53 6.77 -15.42 -4.76
N GLU A 54 6.97 -15.18 -3.45
CA GLU A 54 6.55 -16.13 -2.42
C GLU A 54 5.03 -16.28 -2.38
N ALA A 55 4.30 -15.17 -2.46
CA ALA A 55 2.85 -15.17 -2.38
C ALA A 55 2.18 -15.76 -3.65
N LEU A 56 2.79 -15.63 -4.81
CA LEU A 56 2.30 -16.17 -6.07
C LEU A 56 2.39 -17.71 -6.16
N LYS A 57 3.16 -18.36 -5.27
CA LYS A 57 3.21 -19.84 -5.18
C LYS A 57 1.86 -20.43 -4.83
N ASP A 58 1.06 -19.73 -4.01
CA ASP A 58 -0.34 -20.11 -3.80
C ASP A 58 -1.21 -19.52 -4.92
N LYS A 59 -1.78 -20.42 -5.72
CA LYS A 59 -2.62 -20.06 -6.88
C LYS A 59 -3.96 -19.43 -6.49
N ASN A 60 -4.37 -19.56 -5.24
CA ASN A 60 -5.61 -18.99 -4.73
C ASN A 60 -5.48 -17.51 -4.34
N ASN A 61 -4.26 -16.99 -4.22
CA ASN A 61 -4.05 -15.57 -3.96
C ASN A 61 -4.40 -14.75 -5.20
N THR A 62 -5.46 -13.95 -5.12
CA THR A 62 -5.95 -13.09 -6.22
C THR A 62 -5.47 -11.65 -6.09
N HIS A 63 -5.29 -11.16 -4.86
CA HIS A 63 -4.83 -9.81 -4.56
C HIS A 63 -3.68 -9.81 -3.57
N PHE A 64 -2.79 -8.83 -3.70
CA PHE A 64 -1.60 -8.63 -2.88
C PHE A 64 -1.61 -7.21 -2.31
N ILE A 65 -1.76 -7.10 -1.00
CA ILE A 65 -1.91 -5.83 -0.29
C ILE A 65 -0.61 -5.54 0.45
N PHE A 66 0.08 -4.46 0.09
CA PHE A 66 1.29 -4.04 0.78
C PHE A 66 0.96 -3.29 2.07
N LEU A 67 1.56 -3.74 3.17
CA LEU A 67 1.38 -3.18 4.50
C LEU A 67 2.72 -2.95 5.20
N SER A 68 2.74 -2.01 6.13
CA SER A 68 3.84 -1.86 7.09
C SER A 68 3.36 -2.15 8.50
N GLY A 69 4.30 -2.38 9.43
CA GLY A 69 3.99 -2.55 10.85
C GLY A 69 3.33 -1.33 11.52
N SER A 70 3.18 -0.21 10.80
CA SER A 70 2.49 1.00 11.27
C SER A 70 1.12 1.20 10.62
N CYS A 71 0.63 0.25 9.84
CA CYS A 71 -0.72 0.27 9.28
C CYS A 71 -1.73 -0.35 10.25
N ILE A 72 -2.94 0.22 10.26
CA ILE A 72 -4.10 -0.37 10.94
C ILE A 72 -5.24 -0.57 9.95
N PRO A 73 -6.09 -1.59 10.11
CA PRO A 73 -7.30 -1.73 9.32
C PRO A 73 -8.32 -0.66 9.72
N LEU A 74 -8.99 -0.07 8.74
CA LEU A 74 -10.09 0.88 8.92
C LEU A 74 -11.45 0.27 8.56
N LYS A 75 -11.44 -0.91 7.95
CA LYS A 75 -12.63 -1.68 7.58
C LYS A 75 -12.51 -3.11 8.08
N PRO A 76 -13.64 -3.80 8.30
CA PRO A 76 -13.66 -5.24 8.54
C PRO A 76 -13.01 -6.01 7.37
N PHE A 77 -12.42 -7.16 7.68
CA PHE A 77 -11.81 -8.02 6.67
C PHE A 77 -12.79 -8.35 5.52
N GLU A 78 -13.99 -8.78 5.86
CA GLU A 78 -15.02 -9.14 4.86
C GLU A 78 -15.43 -7.95 3.97
N TYR A 79 -15.39 -6.73 4.51
CA TYR A 79 -15.61 -5.54 3.69
C TYR A 79 -14.51 -5.38 2.65
N ILE A 80 -13.24 -5.46 3.07
CA ILE A 80 -12.10 -5.35 2.15
C ILE A 80 -12.16 -6.46 1.11
N TYR A 81 -12.34 -7.71 1.55
CA TYR A 81 -12.40 -8.88 0.70
C TYR A 81 -13.47 -8.77 -0.40
N ASN A 82 -14.68 -8.33 -0.04
CA ASN A 82 -15.81 -8.23 -0.96
C ASN A 82 -15.77 -7.00 -1.87
N ASN A 83 -14.91 -6.01 -1.58
CA ASN A 83 -14.76 -4.80 -2.41
C ASN A 83 -13.53 -4.82 -3.32
N LEU A 84 -12.76 -5.90 -3.31
CA LEU A 84 -11.67 -6.11 -4.26
C LEU A 84 -12.18 -6.89 -5.47
N GLU A 85 -12.10 -6.29 -6.64
CA GLU A 85 -12.46 -6.92 -7.90
C GLU A 85 -11.22 -7.54 -8.55
N GLU A 86 -11.24 -8.84 -8.87
CA GLU A 86 -10.08 -9.60 -9.38
C GLU A 86 -9.44 -8.98 -10.62
N ARG A 87 -10.21 -8.26 -11.41
CA ARG A 87 -9.73 -7.60 -12.62
C ARG A 87 -8.73 -6.49 -12.32
N TYR A 88 -8.88 -5.75 -11.21
CA TYR A 88 -8.20 -4.48 -11.01
C TYR A 88 -7.07 -4.54 -9.99
N SER A 89 -6.00 -3.80 -10.24
CA SER A 89 -5.10 -3.29 -9.20
C SER A 89 -5.54 -1.90 -8.76
N TYR A 90 -5.17 -1.49 -7.54
CA TYR A 90 -5.64 -0.24 -6.93
C TYR A 90 -4.46 0.64 -6.57
N PHE A 91 -4.49 1.88 -7.07
CA PHE A 91 -3.42 2.86 -6.88
C PHE A 91 -3.96 4.20 -6.42
N HIS A 92 -3.15 4.93 -5.67
CA HIS A 92 -3.33 6.34 -5.40
C HIS A 92 -2.20 7.09 -6.10
N ILE A 93 -2.54 7.84 -7.18
CA ILE A 93 -1.60 8.35 -8.16
C ILE A 93 -1.35 9.83 -7.94
N ALA A 94 -0.09 10.24 -7.87
CA ALA A 94 0.36 11.62 -7.89
C ALA A 94 0.38 12.17 -9.33
N ASN A 95 0.38 13.49 -9.45
CA ASN A 95 0.61 14.11 -10.77
C ASN A 95 2.02 13.76 -11.28
N PRO A 96 2.18 13.52 -12.58
CA PRO A 96 3.50 13.27 -13.18
C PRO A 96 4.54 14.37 -12.89
N GLU A 97 4.10 15.62 -12.79
CA GLU A 97 4.94 16.78 -12.48
C GLU A 97 5.63 16.68 -11.10
N ASP A 98 4.97 16.02 -10.14
CA ASP A 98 5.51 15.78 -8.80
C ASP A 98 6.62 14.72 -8.80
N CYS A 99 6.86 14.03 -9.92
CA CYS A 99 7.81 12.92 -10.03
C CYS A 99 9.18 13.34 -10.55
N LEU A 100 9.26 14.40 -11.35
CA LEU A 100 10.40 14.71 -12.21
C LEU A 100 11.75 14.83 -11.49
N PRO A 101 11.86 15.51 -10.34
CA PRO A 101 13.15 15.64 -9.67
C PRO A 101 13.74 14.29 -9.25
N ASP A 102 12.88 13.34 -8.88
CA ASP A 102 13.28 12.08 -8.28
C ASP A 102 13.61 10.99 -9.30
N CYS A 103 13.13 11.15 -10.54
CA CYS A 103 13.14 10.08 -11.54
C CYS A 103 13.63 10.49 -12.93
N ILE A 104 14.28 11.66 -13.06
CA ILE A 104 14.77 12.15 -14.36
C ILE A 104 15.65 11.13 -15.10
N ASN A 105 16.37 10.30 -14.36
CA ASN A 105 17.20 9.24 -14.93
C ASN A 105 16.38 8.15 -15.65
N ALA A 106 15.12 7.96 -15.29
CA ALA A 106 14.25 7.00 -15.94
C ALA A 106 13.93 7.39 -17.39
N LEU A 107 13.96 8.70 -17.70
CA LEU A 107 13.72 9.21 -19.04
C LEU A 107 14.78 8.81 -20.07
N THR A 108 15.89 8.21 -19.66
CA THR A 108 16.85 7.56 -20.57
C THR A 108 16.36 6.21 -21.08
N TYR A 109 15.37 5.63 -20.44
CA TYR A 109 14.82 4.29 -20.75
C TYR A 109 13.40 4.32 -21.29
N ILE A 110 12.59 5.28 -20.86
CA ILE A 110 11.16 5.37 -21.18
C ILE A 110 10.75 6.79 -21.56
N ASP A 111 9.69 6.90 -22.34
CA ASP A 111 9.07 8.18 -22.65
C ASP A 111 8.35 8.74 -21.41
N MET A 112 8.42 10.05 -21.22
CA MET A 112 7.80 10.78 -20.11
C MET A 112 6.29 10.50 -19.98
N LYS A 113 5.59 10.24 -21.08
CA LYS A 113 4.16 9.94 -21.08
C LYS A 113 3.77 8.70 -20.26
N TYR A 114 4.72 7.77 -20.06
CA TYR A 114 4.52 6.56 -19.25
C TYR A 114 4.91 6.75 -17.79
N LEU A 115 5.67 7.81 -17.49
CA LEU A 115 6.15 8.05 -16.15
C LEU A 115 5.01 8.43 -15.21
N ASN A 116 4.84 7.65 -14.16
CA ASN A 116 3.82 7.87 -13.14
C ASN A 116 4.41 7.68 -11.74
N LYS A 117 3.80 8.33 -10.77
CA LYS A 117 4.08 8.14 -9.35
C LYS A 117 2.81 7.74 -8.63
N ALA A 118 2.90 6.78 -7.73
CA ALA A 118 1.77 6.38 -6.89
C ALA A 118 2.24 6.02 -5.49
N SER A 119 1.33 6.03 -4.54
CA SER A 119 1.64 5.51 -3.21
C SER A 119 2.16 4.08 -3.29
N GLN A 120 3.25 3.77 -2.57
CA GLN A 120 3.75 2.41 -2.43
C GLN A 120 2.74 1.43 -1.80
N TRP A 121 1.72 1.96 -1.14
CA TRP A 121 0.65 1.20 -0.46
C TRP A 121 -0.47 0.89 -1.45
N CYS A 122 -0.11 0.29 -2.55
CA CYS A 122 -1.03 -0.19 -3.58
C CYS A 122 -1.55 -1.60 -3.25
N ILE A 123 -2.57 -1.99 -4.00
CA ILE A 123 -3.08 -3.36 -4.03
C ILE A 123 -2.91 -3.86 -5.46
N LEU A 124 -2.19 -4.95 -5.62
CA LEU A 124 -1.99 -5.56 -6.93
C LEU A 124 -2.90 -6.78 -7.09
N ASN A 125 -3.50 -6.94 -8.28
CA ASN A 125 -4.12 -8.19 -8.65
C ASN A 125 -3.07 -9.22 -9.08
N ARG A 126 -3.48 -10.48 -9.25
CA ARG A 126 -2.58 -11.56 -9.66
C ARG A 126 -1.92 -11.30 -11.01
N LYS A 127 -2.69 -10.89 -12.02
CA LYS A 127 -2.21 -10.62 -13.38
C LYS A 127 -1.04 -9.63 -13.36
N HIS A 128 -1.20 -8.51 -12.67
CA HIS A 128 -0.16 -7.49 -12.59
C HIS A 128 1.02 -7.94 -11.71
N SER A 129 0.77 -8.67 -10.65
CA SER A 129 1.84 -9.21 -9.82
C SER A 129 2.73 -10.19 -10.59
N GLU A 130 2.13 -11.10 -11.37
CA GLU A 130 2.87 -12.01 -12.26
C GLU A 130 3.63 -11.24 -13.34
N LEU A 131 3.01 -10.21 -13.95
CA LEU A 131 3.68 -9.35 -14.93
C LEU A 131 4.93 -8.70 -14.34
N LEU A 132 4.80 -8.09 -13.16
CA LEU A 132 5.88 -7.34 -12.50
C LEU A 132 7.05 -8.22 -12.06
N VAL A 133 6.80 -9.43 -11.53
CA VAL A 133 7.88 -10.31 -11.07
C VAL A 133 8.58 -11.07 -12.20
N ASN A 134 7.89 -11.29 -13.32
CA ASN A 134 8.46 -11.98 -14.49
C ASN A 134 9.21 -11.02 -15.44
N ASN A 135 8.98 -9.72 -15.32
CA ASN A 135 9.61 -8.70 -16.15
C ASN A 135 10.24 -7.64 -15.25
N THR A 136 11.52 -7.72 -15.02
CA THR A 136 12.21 -6.89 -14.02
C THR A 136 13.07 -5.78 -14.61
N GLU A 137 12.94 -5.51 -15.91
CA GLU A 137 13.68 -4.46 -16.61
C GLU A 137 13.44 -3.07 -16.04
N TYR A 138 12.24 -2.79 -15.53
CA TYR A 138 11.91 -1.52 -14.88
C TYR A 138 12.77 -1.21 -13.64
N LEU A 139 13.36 -2.23 -13.03
CA LEU A 139 14.26 -2.01 -11.88
C LEU A 139 15.50 -1.20 -12.26
N ILE A 140 15.97 -1.31 -13.50
CA ILE A 140 17.11 -0.51 -13.96
C ILE A 140 16.70 0.94 -14.23
N TRP A 141 15.46 1.18 -14.66
CA TRP A 141 14.96 2.52 -14.93
C TRP A 141 15.01 3.41 -13.69
N PHE A 142 14.78 2.81 -12.52
CA PHE A 142 14.67 3.50 -11.24
C PHE A 142 15.79 3.18 -10.25
N LYS A 143 16.88 2.55 -10.71
CA LYS A 143 17.97 2.13 -9.84
C LYS A 143 18.57 3.27 -9.00
N ASN A 144 18.60 4.48 -9.55
CA ASN A 144 19.15 5.66 -8.91
C ASN A 144 18.08 6.71 -8.58
N SER A 145 16.81 6.35 -8.65
CA SER A 145 15.72 7.24 -8.32
C SER A 145 15.43 7.24 -6.82
N TYR A 146 15.10 8.41 -6.30
CA TYR A 146 14.53 8.52 -4.97
C TYR A 146 13.10 7.97 -4.97
N ALA A 147 12.67 7.31 -3.89
CA ALA A 147 11.35 6.71 -3.76
C ALA A 147 10.94 5.78 -4.94
N ALA A 148 11.86 4.92 -5.39
CA ALA A 148 11.63 3.99 -6.48
C ALA A 148 10.39 3.09 -6.26
N ASP A 149 10.04 2.80 -5.02
CA ASP A 149 8.85 2.07 -4.59
C ASP A 149 7.52 2.80 -4.91
N GLU A 150 7.57 4.11 -5.14
CA GLU A 150 6.43 4.91 -5.58
C GLU A 150 6.35 5.06 -7.11
N LEU A 151 7.39 4.66 -7.84
CA LEU A 151 7.51 4.86 -9.28
C LEU A 151 7.40 3.57 -10.09
N CYS A 152 8.06 2.50 -9.63
CA CYS A 152 8.30 1.30 -10.42
C CYS A 152 7.02 0.65 -10.97
N TYR A 153 6.09 0.28 -10.11
CA TYR A 153 4.95 -0.54 -10.50
C TYR A 153 3.99 0.21 -11.42
N ILE A 154 3.58 1.39 -11.00
CA ILE A 154 2.62 2.17 -11.78
C ILE A 154 3.19 2.60 -13.15
N THR A 155 4.49 2.96 -13.19
CA THR A 155 5.13 3.32 -14.45
C THR A 155 5.26 2.12 -15.38
N TYR A 156 5.64 0.94 -14.85
CA TYR A 156 5.73 -0.25 -15.69
C TYR A 156 4.36 -0.70 -16.23
N LEU A 157 3.31 -0.60 -15.43
CA LEU A 157 1.95 -0.86 -15.92
C LEU A 157 1.53 0.17 -16.98
N SER A 158 1.85 1.45 -16.77
CA SER A 158 1.60 2.51 -17.76
C SER A 158 2.34 2.25 -19.07
N TYR A 159 3.60 1.84 -19.00
CA TYR A 159 4.39 1.44 -20.17
C TYR A 159 3.79 0.25 -20.90
N THR A 160 3.30 -0.75 -20.15
CA THR A 160 2.76 -1.99 -20.73
C THR A 160 1.39 -1.79 -21.37
N TYR A 161 0.51 -1.02 -20.74
CA TYR A 161 -0.89 -0.89 -21.19
C TYR A 161 -1.18 0.41 -21.96
N GLY A 162 -0.28 1.42 -21.85
CA GLY A 162 -0.46 2.70 -22.53
C GLY A 162 -1.79 3.33 -22.17
N ASP A 163 -2.54 3.76 -23.19
CA ASP A 163 -3.83 4.43 -23.03
C ASP A 163 -4.91 3.53 -22.40
N ASN A 164 -4.73 2.21 -22.42
CA ASN A 164 -5.66 1.25 -21.84
C ASN A 164 -5.41 0.99 -20.34
N LEU A 165 -4.46 1.67 -19.71
CA LEU A 165 -4.17 1.50 -18.28
C LEU A 165 -5.41 1.67 -17.39
N HIS A 166 -6.30 2.60 -17.77
CA HIS A 166 -7.55 2.88 -17.05
C HIS A 166 -8.54 1.68 -17.03
N GLU A 167 -8.40 0.73 -17.94
CA GLU A 167 -9.18 -0.51 -17.98
C GLU A 167 -8.61 -1.59 -17.04
N GLU A 168 -7.39 -1.42 -16.59
CA GLU A 168 -6.62 -2.41 -15.82
C GLU A 168 -6.51 -2.05 -14.34
N ILE A 169 -6.63 -0.77 -14.00
CA ILE A 169 -6.49 -0.29 -12.62
C ILE A 169 -7.68 0.56 -12.16
N LYS A 170 -7.92 0.57 -10.86
CA LYS A 170 -8.71 1.62 -10.21
C LYS A 170 -7.75 2.59 -9.53
N ALA A 171 -7.83 3.85 -9.91
CA ALA A 171 -6.94 4.87 -9.40
C ALA A 171 -7.70 6.03 -8.77
N THR A 172 -7.15 6.55 -7.68
CA THR A 172 -7.51 7.85 -7.12
C THR A 172 -6.32 8.79 -7.24
N SER A 173 -6.56 10.09 -7.25
CA SER A 173 -5.51 11.09 -7.43
C SER A 173 -5.06 11.68 -6.09
N TYR A 174 -3.78 12.07 -5.97
CA TYR A 174 -3.25 12.85 -4.85
C TYR A 174 -3.92 14.24 -4.73
N ASN A 175 -4.57 14.72 -5.79
CA ASN A 175 -5.40 15.92 -5.73
C ASN A 175 -6.76 15.68 -5.05
N SER A 176 -7.13 14.43 -4.84
CA SER A 176 -8.29 14.05 -4.04
C SER A 176 -7.91 13.99 -2.56
N PRO A 177 -8.86 14.16 -1.63
CA PRO A 177 -8.60 13.97 -0.22
C PRO A 177 -7.94 12.60 0.03
N PRO A 178 -6.95 12.48 0.94
CA PRO A 178 -6.26 11.22 1.20
C PRO A 178 -7.20 10.11 1.70
N GLU A 179 -8.37 10.46 2.15
CA GLU A 179 -9.43 9.55 2.60
C GLU A 179 -10.07 8.73 1.47
N VAL A 180 -9.80 9.02 0.20
CA VAL A 180 -10.31 8.21 -0.93
C VAL A 180 -9.30 7.14 -1.39
N ALA A 181 -8.08 7.16 -0.87
CA ALA A 181 -7.07 6.14 -1.16
C ALA A 181 -7.42 4.79 -0.52
N THR A 182 -6.89 3.70 -1.03
CA THR A 182 -7.01 2.38 -0.38
C THR A 182 -6.33 2.35 0.99
N THR A 183 -5.19 3.04 1.11
CA THR A 183 -4.48 3.25 2.37
C THR A 183 -4.36 4.74 2.65
N PHE A 184 -5.06 5.20 3.67
CA PHE A 184 -4.95 6.58 4.15
C PHE A 184 -3.53 6.85 4.67
N ALA A 185 -2.94 7.94 4.21
CA ALA A 185 -1.67 8.48 4.70
C ALA A 185 -1.83 9.98 4.90
N ASN A 186 -1.77 10.43 6.15
CA ASN A 186 -2.01 11.83 6.47
C ASN A 186 -0.75 12.66 6.26
N TRP A 187 -0.77 13.45 5.19
CA TRP A 187 0.20 14.48 4.88
C TRP A 187 -0.30 15.88 5.26
N GLU A 188 -1.40 15.98 6.04
CA GLU A 188 -1.97 17.23 6.51
C GLU A 188 -1.10 17.89 7.58
N GLY A 189 -1.34 19.20 7.77
CA GLY A 189 -0.51 20.05 8.61
C GLY A 189 0.64 20.66 7.83
N MET A 190 0.70 20.37 6.53
CA MET A 190 1.66 20.91 5.60
C MET A 190 0.98 22.02 4.82
N ASP A 191 1.56 23.19 4.91
CA ASP A 191 1.24 24.25 3.96
C ASP A 191 1.79 23.81 2.59
N TYR A 192 0.95 23.20 1.76
CA TYR A 192 1.30 22.72 0.42
C TYR A 192 1.97 23.79 -0.44
N LYS A 193 1.79 25.06 -0.08
CA LYS A 193 2.37 26.19 -0.79
C LYS A 193 3.86 26.38 -0.52
N TYR A 194 4.37 25.84 0.61
CA TYR A 194 5.76 26.08 1.07
C TYR A 194 6.48 24.81 1.55
N ALA A 195 5.87 23.66 1.41
CA ALA A 195 6.43 22.42 1.98
C ALA A 195 7.60 21.88 1.18
N THR A 196 8.80 22.28 1.56
CA THR A 196 10.04 21.59 1.21
C THR A 196 10.26 20.33 2.04
N ASP A 197 9.67 20.25 3.25
CA ASP A 197 9.86 19.18 4.22
C ASP A 197 8.53 18.50 4.55
N ARG A 198 8.03 17.70 3.60
CA ARG A 198 6.80 16.92 3.79
C ARG A 198 7.04 15.76 4.74
N GLU A 199 6.59 15.87 5.98
CA GLU A 199 6.57 14.75 6.91
C GLU A 199 5.18 14.11 7.00
N LEU A 200 5.13 12.80 6.78
CA LEU A 200 3.92 12.02 7.04
C LEU A 200 3.61 12.03 8.53
N LYS A 201 2.38 12.45 8.90
CA LYS A 201 1.91 12.46 10.30
C LYS A 201 2.08 11.06 10.92
N ASN A 202 2.83 11.02 12.00
CA ASN A 202 2.94 9.84 12.86
C ASN A 202 1.94 9.98 14.00
N TYR A 203 0.91 9.15 14.01
CA TYR A 203 -0.05 9.10 15.09
C TYR A 203 0.60 8.48 16.34
N ILE A 204 0.91 9.32 17.31
CA ILE A 204 1.32 8.91 18.67
C ILE A 204 0.07 8.79 19.53
N HIS A 205 -0.88 9.70 19.32
CA HIS A 205 -2.21 9.70 19.88
C HIS A 205 -3.21 9.96 18.76
N ILE A 206 -4.42 9.47 18.93
CA ILE A 206 -5.55 9.76 18.04
C ILE A 206 -6.78 10.01 18.90
N THR A 207 -7.50 11.07 18.62
CA THR A 207 -8.78 11.35 19.27
C THR A 207 -9.86 10.43 18.73
N GLN A 208 -10.92 10.23 19.52
CA GLN A 208 -12.07 9.44 19.07
C GLN A 208 -12.75 10.05 17.82
N ALA A 209 -12.77 11.39 17.73
CA ALA A 209 -13.34 12.08 16.56
C ALA A 209 -12.51 11.84 15.29
N GLU A 210 -11.17 11.95 15.36
CA GLU A 210 -10.26 11.64 14.25
C GLU A 210 -10.38 10.17 13.84
N LEU A 211 -10.39 9.26 14.81
CA LEU A 211 -10.55 7.84 14.52
C LEU A 211 -11.88 7.56 13.83
N LEU A 212 -12.97 8.12 14.31
CA LEU A 212 -14.29 7.97 13.69
C LEU A 212 -14.33 8.54 12.27
N HIS A 213 -13.67 9.66 12.03
CA HIS A 213 -13.52 10.22 10.68
C HIS A 213 -12.85 9.22 9.73
N LEU A 214 -11.70 8.64 10.15
CA LEU A 214 -11.00 7.63 9.36
C LEU A 214 -11.83 6.36 9.14
N LEU A 215 -12.52 5.88 10.18
CA LEU A 215 -13.38 4.70 10.07
C LEU A 215 -14.56 4.91 9.12
N LYS A 216 -15.07 6.14 8.99
CA LYS A 216 -16.12 6.49 8.03
C LYS A 216 -15.60 6.73 6.61
N SER A 217 -14.31 6.98 6.43
CA SER A 217 -13.71 7.16 5.10
C SER A 217 -13.81 5.88 4.27
N PRO A 218 -13.71 5.92 2.94
CA PRO A 218 -13.68 4.72 2.09
C PRO A 218 -12.37 3.93 2.19
N CYS A 219 -11.34 4.43 2.88
CA CYS A 219 -10.06 3.75 3.01
C CYS A 219 -10.19 2.38 3.68
N PHE A 220 -9.48 1.40 3.16
CA PHE A 220 -9.40 0.08 3.78
C PHE A 220 -8.46 0.08 4.99
N LEU A 221 -7.40 0.84 4.91
CA LEU A 221 -6.27 0.86 5.82
C LEU A 221 -5.86 2.30 6.13
N GLY A 222 -5.18 2.51 7.25
CA GLY A 222 -4.62 3.81 7.62
C GLY A 222 -3.20 3.70 8.17
N ARG A 223 -2.42 4.75 7.99
CA ARG A 223 -1.05 4.90 8.50
C ARG A 223 -0.71 6.38 8.78
N LYS A 224 0.27 6.70 9.62
CA LYS A 224 1.30 5.89 10.22
C LYS A 224 1.09 5.88 11.74
N PHE A 225 0.69 4.74 12.28
CA PHE A 225 0.38 4.61 13.70
C PHE A 225 1.57 4.04 14.46
N LYS A 226 2.00 4.71 15.52
CA LYS A 226 3.02 4.20 16.43
C LYS A 226 2.39 3.17 17.39
N PRO A 227 3.15 2.22 17.93
CA PRO A 227 2.62 1.24 18.89
C PRO A 227 1.89 1.92 20.07
N ILE A 228 2.39 3.06 20.55
CA ILE A 228 1.78 3.82 21.65
C ILE A 228 0.41 4.40 21.25
N ALA A 229 0.17 4.71 19.99
CA ALA A 229 -1.14 5.18 19.52
C ALA A 229 -2.22 4.12 19.73
N ALA A 230 -1.88 2.84 19.60
CA ALA A 230 -2.80 1.74 19.85
C ALA A 230 -3.30 1.70 21.31
N GLN A 231 -2.56 2.28 22.24
CA GLN A 231 -2.97 2.39 23.64
C GLN A 231 -3.98 3.53 23.87
N SER A 232 -3.93 4.57 23.03
CA SER A 232 -4.88 5.69 23.08
C SER A 232 -6.18 5.42 22.33
N ILE A 233 -6.21 4.40 21.47
CA ILE A 233 -7.42 3.98 20.77
C ILE A 233 -8.33 3.28 21.79
N ASN A 234 -9.57 3.78 21.91
CA ASN A 234 -10.60 3.03 22.64
C ASN A 234 -10.84 1.70 21.92
N LYS A 235 -10.32 0.62 22.51
CA LYS A 235 -10.32 -0.71 21.89
C LYS A 235 -11.74 -1.21 21.62
N ASP A 236 -12.66 -0.99 22.53
CA ASP A 236 -14.03 -1.46 22.38
C ASP A 236 -14.73 -0.73 21.24
N PHE A 237 -14.59 0.57 21.17
CA PHE A 237 -15.11 1.36 20.06
C PHE A 237 -14.52 0.96 18.71
N TYR A 238 -13.19 0.82 18.63
CA TYR A 238 -12.51 0.42 17.40
C TYR A 238 -12.90 -1.00 16.97
N LEU A 239 -12.94 -1.94 17.92
CA LEU A 239 -13.32 -3.32 17.65
C LEU A 239 -14.80 -3.44 17.26
N ASP A 240 -15.66 -2.68 17.89
CA ASP A 240 -17.07 -2.62 17.51
C ASP A 240 -17.23 -2.13 16.07
N TYR A 241 -16.45 -1.15 15.68
CA TYR A 241 -16.51 -0.62 14.33
C TYR A 241 -15.89 -1.52 13.27
N VAL A 242 -14.70 -2.07 13.53
CA VAL A 242 -13.92 -2.85 12.55
C VAL A 242 -14.25 -4.35 12.57
N VAL A 243 -14.71 -4.88 13.71
CA VAL A 243 -14.90 -6.33 13.87
C VAL A 243 -16.37 -6.70 13.99
N LYS A 244 -17.18 -5.97 14.76
CA LYS A 244 -18.59 -6.34 15.03
C LYS A 244 -19.57 -5.83 13.98
N ASN A 245 -19.25 -4.76 13.27
CA ASN A 245 -20.14 -4.21 12.23
C ASN A 245 -20.12 -4.98 10.91
N VAL A 246 -19.61 -6.19 10.90
CA VAL A 246 -19.62 -7.12 9.73
C VAL A 246 -21.07 -7.43 9.26
N LYS A 247 -22.07 -7.23 10.11
CA LYS A 247 -23.48 -7.53 9.79
C LYS A 247 -24.33 -6.32 9.37
N GLY A 248 -23.81 -5.12 9.49
CA GLY A 248 -24.54 -3.88 9.19
C GLY A 248 -24.01 -3.23 7.93
N LYS A 249 -24.90 -2.83 7.06
CA LYS A 249 -24.61 -1.96 5.91
C LYS A 249 -24.00 -0.65 6.43
N LEU A 250 -22.67 -0.54 6.38
CA LEU A 250 -21.96 0.62 6.93
C LEU A 250 -21.84 1.78 5.95
N PHE A 251 -22.08 1.52 4.67
CA PHE A 251 -21.88 2.54 3.63
C PHE A 251 -22.94 2.42 2.53
N TYR A 252 -23.72 3.43 2.42
CA TYR A 252 -24.40 3.90 1.24
C TYR A 252 -23.92 5.30 0.92
#